data_28bed989e748d3adb98099b13b453610
#
_entry.id   28bed989e748d3adb98099b13b453610
#
_cell.length_a   1.000
_cell.length_b   1.000
_cell.length_c   1.000
_cell.angle_alpha   90.00
_cell.angle_beta   90.00
_cell.angle_gamma   90.00
#
_symmetry.space_group_name_H-M   'P 1'
#
loop_
_entity.id
_entity.type
_entity.pdbx_description
1 polymer ?
#
loop_
_entity_poly.entity_id
_entity_poly.type
_entity_poly.pdbx_seq_one_letter_code
_entity_poly.pdbx_strand_id
1 'polypeptide(L)'
;RDLVRSRGLGDVYKRQERKLAQQETFEMVQEQVQAARAPLSDIVIPSPGNSGKLNGGTLHLVILLISAGREYGVAGIFQWETLPIFRATDAFGLSRDTTTSVIPQSASGCYSYTYNISYTNEKLQYVTESREDVYDVPYNELKQDGSGYGYAMEFGLPVSSISSQPHGTSTHYLSATGFVFFEGKVNNSSTTSVNHFATYAHKRIAYFFNGIDFSLPFGMGFSIDMGDWSYAQLREEHLWTL
;
A
#
# COMPACT_ATOMS: atom_id res chain seq x y z
N ARG A 1 -20.67 23.36 -29.20
CA ARG A 1 -21.41 22.26 -28.51
C ARG A 1 -20.63 20.96 -28.43
N ASP A 2 -19.64 20.70 -29.31
CA ASP A 2 -18.89 19.43 -29.38
C ASP A 2 -17.74 19.32 -28.40
N LEU A 3 -17.19 20.44 -27.95
CA LEU A 3 -16.09 20.49 -26.97
C LEU A 3 -16.47 19.99 -25.55
N VAL A 4 -17.74 20.08 -25.20
CA VAL A 4 -18.23 19.60 -23.88
C VAL A 4 -18.45 18.08 -23.87
N ARG A 5 -18.80 17.49 -25.02
CA ARG A 5 -18.94 16.03 -25.15
C ARG A 5 -17.61 15.28 -25.13
N SER A 6 -16.55 15.87 -25.70
CA SER A 6 -15.22 15.25 -25.71
C SER A 6 -14.56 15.20 -24.33
N ARG A 7 -14.82 16.17 -23.45
CA ARG A 7 -14.33 16.13 -22.04
C ARG A 7 -14.97 15.01 -21.23
N GLY A 8 -16.28 14.77 -21.38
CA GLY A 8 -16.96 13.69 -20.65
C GLY A 8 -16.51 12.29 -21.07
N LEU A 9 -16.19 12.07 -22.34
CA LEU A 9 -15.66 10.79 -22.84
C LEU A 9 -14.23 10.54 -22.28
N GLY A 10 -13.36 11.54 -22.26
CA GLY A 10 -12.02 11.43 -21.70
C GLY A 10 -12.02 11.04 -20.21
N ASP A 11 -12.98 11.54 -19.44
CA ASP A 11 -13.12 11.20 -18.02
C ASP A 11 -13.66 9.78 -17.80
N VAL A 12 -14.53 9.28 -18.70
CA VAL A 12 -15.03 7.89 -18.66
C VAL A 12 -13.90 6.91 -19.01
N TYR A 13 -13.13 7.18 -20.06
CA TYR A 13 -11.95 6.36 -20.41
C TYR A 13 -10.93 6.32 -19.30
N LYS A 14 -10.57 7.45 -18.72
CA LYS A 14 -9.65 7.51 -17.57
C LYS A 14 -10.16 6.74 -16.35
N ARG A 15 -11.47 6.74 -16.09
CA ARG A 15 -12.08 5.92 -15.03
C ARG A 15 -11.99 4.42 -15.33
N GLN A 16 -12.18 4.03 -16.59
CA GLN A 16 -12.07 2.63 -16.99
C GLN A 16 -10.62 2.14 -16.92
N GLU A 17 -9.65 2.92 -17.40
CA GLU A 17 -8.22 2.62 -17.30
C GLU A 17 -7.78 2.51 -15.83
N ARG A 18 -8.24 3.41 -14.95
CA ARG A 18 -7.96 3.34 -13.51
C ARG A 18 -8.54 2.08 -12.85
N LYS A 19 -9.77 1.69 -13.19
CA LYS A 19 -10.36 0.45 -12.68
C LYS A 19 -9.62 -0.78 -13.15
N LEU A 20 -9.17 -0.79 -14.41
CA LEU A 20 -8.37 -1.90 -14.96
C LEU A 20 -7.02 -2.00 -14.22
N ALA A 21 -6.31 -0.89 -14.06
CA ALA A 21 -5.05 -0.85 -13.32
C ALA A 21 -5.21 -1.27 -11.85
N GLN A 22 -6.32 -0.90 -11.21
CA GLN A 22 -6.66 -1.35 -9.86
C GLN A 22 -6.90 -2.86 -9.80
N GLN A 23 -7.56 -3.41 -10.78
CA GLN A 23 -7.84 -4.84 -10.87
C GLN A 23 -6.57 -5.63 -11.15
N GLU A 24 -5.71 -5.17 -12.06
CA GLU A 24 -4.41 -5.76 -12.37
C GLU A 24 -3.48 -5.75 -11.15
N THR A 25 -3.41 -4.66 -10.40
CA THR A 25 -2.63 -4.57 -9.15
C THR A 25 -3.16 -5.54 -8.11
N PHE A 26 -4.48 -5.64 -7.96
CA PHE A 26 -5.12 -6.56 -7.03
C PHE A 26 -4.83 -8.02 -7.41
N GLU A 27 -4.92 -8.38 -8.68
CA GLU A 27 -4.60 -9.69 -9.22
C GLU A 27 -3.12 -10.03 -9.01
N MET A 28 -2.21 -9.08 -9.27
CA MET A 28 -0.76 -9.24 -9.03
C MET A 28 -0.45 -9.49 -7.55
N VAL A 29 -1.08 -8.75 -6.62
CA VAL A 29 -0.92 -8.99 -5.18
C VAL A 29 -1.48 -10.34 -4.79
N GLN A 30 -2.63 -10.75 -5.32
CA GLN A 30 -3.18 -12.09 -5.09
C GLN A 30 -2.24 -13.18 -5.62
N GLU A 31 -1.69 -13.03 -6.82
CA GLU A 31 -0.73 -13.98 -7.39
C GLU A 31 0.55 -14.08 -6.56
N GLN A 32 1.11 -12.96 -6.10
CA GLN A 32 2.30 -12.95 -5.25
C GLN A 32 2.03 -13.58 -3.88
N VAL A 33 0.89 -13.29 -3.28
CA VAL A 33 0.45 -13.89 -2.01
C VAL A 33 0.21 -15.40 -2.20
N GLN A 34 -0.35 -15.84 -3.32
CA GLN A 34 -0.56 -17.26 -3.64
C GLN A 34 0.76 -17.98 -3.98
N ALA A 35 1.68 -17.33 -4.72
CA ALA A 35 2.99 -17.90 -5.05
C ALA A 35 3.87 -18.14 -3.82
N ALA A 36 3.74 -17.30 -2.79
CA ALA A 36 4.40 -17.49 -1.50
C ALA A 36 3.81 -18.67 -0.69
N ARG A 37 2.74 -19.31 -1.16
CA ARG A 37 1.88 -20.19 -0.37
C ARG A 37 1.28 -21.37 -1.16
N ALA A 38 2.03 -22.24 -1.71
CA ALA A 38 1.45 -23.54 -2.12
C ALA A 38 1.35 -24.47 -0.87
N PRO A 39 0.22 -25.09 -0.54
CA PRO A 39 -1.16 -25.04 -1.03
C PRO A 39 -2.16 -24.62 0.09
N LEU A 40 -2.65 -23.42 0.08
CA LEU A 40 -3.72 -22.99 0.99
C LEU A 40 -5.01 -22.76 0.20
N SER A 41 -6.12 -23.14 0.81
CA SER A 41 -7.44 -23.14 0.18
C SER A 41 -7.90 -21.76 -0.30
N ASP A 42 -8.56 -21.76 -1.43
CA ASP A 42 -8.88 -20.71 -2.38
C ASP A 42 -9.88 -19.62 -1.95
N ILE A 43 -10.08 -19.36 -0.66
CA ILE A 43 -11.04 -18.36 -0.21
C ILE A 43 -10.31 -17.07 0.17
N VAL A 44 -10.36 -16.08 -0.71
CA VAL A 44 -9.89 -14.71 -0.44
C VAL A 44 -11.10 -13.85 -0.07
N ILE A 45 -11.08 -13.25 1.11
CA ILE A 45 -12.15 -12.39 1.61
C ILE A 45 -11.60 -10.97 1.76
N PRO A 46 -12.00 -10.02 0.89
CA PRO A 46 -11.60 -8.62 1.06
C PRO A 46 -12.43 -7.94 2.16
N SER A 47 -11.82 -6.98 2.86
CA SER A 47 -12.56 -6.01 3.65
C SER A 47 -13.34 -5.04 2.73
N PRO A 48 -14.32 -4.30 3.27
CA PRO A 48 -14.99 -3.22 2.52
C PRO A 48 -14.03 -2.16 1.99
N GLY A 49 -12.89 -2.01 2.65
CA GLY A 49 -11.88 -1.00 2.37
C GLY A 49 -12.25 0.38 2.91
N ASN A 50 -11.24 1.21 3.07
CA ASN A 50 -11.38 2.61 3.47
C ASN A 50 -10.65 3.50 2.47
N SER A 51 -11.15 4.72 2.27
CA SER A 51 -10.51 5.70 1.41
C SER A 51 -10.52 7.08 2.06
N GLY A 52 -9.44 7.83 1.89
CA GLY A 52 -9.32 9.15 2.46
C GLY A 52 -8.44 10.08 1.64
N LYS A 53 -8.59 11.38 1.90
CA LYS A 53 -7.72 12.40 1.31
C LYS A 53 -6.59 12.74 2.29
N LEU A 54 -5.36 12.52 1.87
CA LEU A 54 -4.17 12.90 2.61
C LEU A 54 -3.36 13.89 1.78
N ASN A 55 -3.19 15.09 2.29
CA ASN A 55 -2.38 16.16 1.67
C ASN A 55 -2.66 16.37 0.16
N GLY A 56 -3.94 16.40 -0.21
CA GLY A 56 -4.39 16.61 -1.60
C GLY A 56 -4.41 15.36 -2.48
N GLY A 57 -3.83 14.25 -2.04
CA GLY A 57 -3.92 12.95 -2.70
C GLY A 57 -5.11 12.12 -2.21
N THR A 58 -5.46 11.08 -2.95
CA THR A 58 -6.50 10.11 -2.59
C THR A 58 -5.86 8.74 -2.38
N LEU A 59 -6.02 8.20 -1.18
CA LEU A 59 -5.48 6.92 -0.74
C LEU A 59 -6.63 5.95 -0.47
N HIS A 60 -6.45 4.70 -0.90
CA HIS A 60 -7.33 3.57 -0.62
C HIS A 60 -6.59 2.52 0.19
N LEU A 61 -7.26 1.93 1.18
CA LEU A 61 -6.79 0.81 1.98
C LEU A 61 -7.76 -0.36 1.87
N VAL A 62 -7.22 -1.57 1.74
CA VAL A 62 -8.00 -2.82 1.77
C VAL A 62 -7.22 -3.84 2.58
N ILE A 63 -7.92 -4.72 3.30
CA ILE A 63 -7.32 -5.89 3.94
C ILE A 63 -7.88 -7.14 3.27
N LEU A 64 -7.02 -8.09 2.93
CA LEU A 64 -7.40 -9.39 2.39
C LEU A 64 -7.11 -10.46 3.42
N LEU A 65 -8.09 -11.29 3.72
CA LEU A 65 -7.91 -12.50 4.49
C LEU A 65 -7.95 -13.72 3.56
N ILE A 66 -6.93 -14.57 3.66
CA ILE A 66 -6.86 -15.85 2.96
C ILE A 66 -7.00 -16.94 4.01
N SER A 67 -8.19 -17.52 4.14
CA SER A 67 -8.49 -18.48 5.19
C SER A 67 -8.06 -19.89 4.81
N ALA A 68 -7.39 -20.57 5.72
CA ALA A 68 -7.06 -21.99 5.67
C ALA A 68 -7.41 -22.68 6.99
N GLY A 69 -8.58 -22.38 7.51
CA GLY A 69 -9.03 -22.88 8.82
C GLY A 69 -8.41 -22.08 9.97
N ARG A 70 -7.61 -22.72 10.81
CA ARG A 70 -7.00 -22.06 11.99
C ARG A 70 -5.72 -21.30 11.69
N GLU A 71 -5.11 -21.59 10.57
CA GLU A 71 -4.02 -20.81 9.98
C GLU A 71 -4.59 -20.02 8.82
N TYR A 72 -4.10 -18.80 8.65
CA TYR A 72 -4.59 -17.89 7.62
C TYR A 72 -3.46 -17.00 7.13
N GLY A 73 -3.65 -16.38 5.99
CA GLY A 73 -2.84 -15.28 5.54
C GLY A 73 -3.61 -14.00 5.55
N VAL A 74 -2.92 -12.92 5.79
CA VAL A 74 -3.51 -11.60 5.73
C VAL A 74 -2.58 -10.64 5.01
N ALA A 75 -3.14 -9.85 4.09
CA ALA A 75 -2.46 -8.79 3.39
C ALA A 75 -3.19 -7.47 3.63
N GLY A 76 -2.49 -6.46 4.12
CA GLY A 76 -2.94 -5.08 4.05
C GLY A 76 -2.40 -4.47 2.76
N ILE A 77 -3.24 -3.74 2.02
CA ILE A 77 -2.91 -3.13 0.74
C ILE A 77 -3.22 -1.65 0.81
N PHE A 78 -2.31 -0.84 0.29
CA PHE A 78 -2.57 0.57 0.04
C PHE A 78 -2.45 0.88 -1.45
N GLN A 79 -3.23 1.86 -1.90
CA GLN A 79 -3.14 2.38 -3.26
C GLN A 79 -3.42 3.89 -3.27
N TRP A 80 -2.45 4.65 -3.76
CA TRP A 80 -2.66 6.04 -4.11
C TRP A 80 -3.29 6.14 -5.50
N GLU A 81 -4.55 6.53 -5.57
CA GLU A 81 -5.21 6.88 -6.83
C GLU A 81 -4.67 8.21 -7.38
N THR A 82 -4.41 9.13 -6.47
CA THR A 82 -3.77 10.42 -6.76
C THR A 82 -2.71 10.65 -5.69
N LEU A 83 -1.46 10.83 -6.11
CA LEU A 83 -0.37 11.08 -5.18
C LEU A 83 -0.52 12.41 -4.46
N PRO A 84 -0.08 12.52 -3.19
CA PRO A 84 -0.13 13.76 -2.43
C PRO A 84 0.77 14.83 -3.04
N ILE A 85 0.44 16.10 -2.77
CA ILE A 85 1.22 17.26 -3.24
C ILE A 85 2.61 17.23 -2.60
N PHE A 86 2.65 17.01 -1.29
CA PHE A 86 3.89 16.86 -0.55
C PHE A 86 4.27 15.39 -0.47
N ARG A 87 5.52 15.07 -0.79
CA ARG A 87 6.01 13.71 -0.88
C ARG A 87 7.26 13.56 -0.04
N ALA A 88 7.26 12.60 0.87
CA ALA A 88 8.34 12.35 1.80
C ALA A 88 8.41 10.84 2.11
N THR A 89 9.01 10.48 3.23
CA THR A 89 8.98 9.11 3.74
C THR A 89 7.61 8.82 4.33
N ASP A 90 7.00 7.76 3.87
CA ASP A 90 5.74 7.26 4.36
C ASP A 90 5.93 5.90 5.04
N ALA A 91 4.94 5.46 5.79
CA ALA A 91 4.94 4.15 6.41
C ALA A 91 3.59 3.46 6.19
N PHE A 92 3.65 2.17 5.95
CA PHE A 92 2.48 1.32 5.85
C PHE A 92 2.65 0.06 6.69
N GLY A 93 1.64 -0.27 7.49
CA GLY A 93 1.70 -1.41 8.39
C GLY A 93 0.40 -2.18 8.46
N LEU A 94 0.55 -3.47 8.78
CA LEU A 94 -0.52 -4.42 9.00
C LEU A 94 -0.35 -5.03 10.39
N SER A 95 -1.40 -5.04 11.18
CA SER A 95 -1.41 -5.61 12.53
C SER A 95 -2.66 -6.44 12.80
N ARG A 96 -2.62 -7.17 13.90
CA ARG A 96 -3.66 -8.07 14.39
C ARG A 96 -4.06 -7.74 15.84
N ASP A 97 -5.13 -8.29 16.30
CA ASP A 97 -5.50 -8.28 17.70
C ASP A 97 -4.76 -9.37 18.53
N THR A 98 -5.12 -9.52 19.79
CA THR A 98 -4.50 -10.50 20.71
C THR A 98 -5.03 -11.93 20.55
N THR A 99 -6.08 -12.15 19.77
CA THR A 99 -6.72 -13.47 19.59
C THR A 99 -5.93 -14.41 18.69
N THR A 100 -4.98 -13.84 17.96
CA THR A 100 -4.13 -14.53 16.98
C THR A 100 -2.65 -14.34 17.28
N SER A 101 -1.80 -15.09 16.60
CA SER A 101 -0.34 -14.90 16.59
C SER A 101 0.19 -14.97 15.18
N VAL A 102 1.25 -14.22 14.91
CA VAL A 102 1.96 -14.27 13.62
C VAL A 102 2.85 -15.50 13.57
N ILE A 103 2.88 -16.19 12.43
CA ILE A 103 3.84 -17.27 12.17
C ILE A 103 5.20 -16.62 11.92
N PRO A 104 6.25 -16.99 12.69
CA PRO A 104 7.56 -16.38 12.56
C PRO A 104 8.11 -16.41 11.12
N GLN A 105 8.73 -15.32 10.69
CA GLN A 105 9.37 -15.18 9.37
C GLN A 105 8.43 -15.30 8.15
N SER A 106 7.10 -15.31 8.37
CA SER A 106 6.14 -15.34 7.26
C SER A 106 5.86 -13.97 6.63
N ALA A 107 6.33 -12.91 7.26
CA ALA A 107 6.01 -11.56 6.81
C ALA A 107 6.86 -11.14 5.59
N SER A 108 6.22 -10.41 4.69
CA SER A 108 6.86 -9.76 3.53
C SER A 108 6.11 -8.48 3.18
N GLY A 109 6.76 -7.61 2.44
CA GLY A 109 6.17 -6.40 1.89
C GLY A 109 6.64 -6.16 0.47
N CYS A 110 5.90 -5.33 -0.23
CA CYS A 110 6.26 -4.85 -1.56
C CYS A 110 5.61 -3.50 -1.78
N TYR A 111 6.26 -2.64 -2.56
CA TYR A 111 5.63 -1.42 -3.06
C TYR A 111 6.10 -1.11 -4.48
N SER A 112 5.27 -0.41 -5.24
CA SER A 112 5.59 0.00 -6.60
C SER A 112 5.16 1.43 -6.89
N TYR A 113 5.79 2.01 -7.91
CA TYR A 113 5.46 3.32 -8.45
C TYR A 113 5.21 3.22 -9.94
N THR A 114 4.05 3.70 -10.38
CA THR A 114 3.78 3.88 -11.81
C THR A 114 4.07 5.32 -12.20
N TYR A 115 4.80 5.51 -13.29
CA TYR A 115 5.18 6.83 -13.78
C TYR A 115 5.29 6.89 -15.30
N ASN A 116 5.15 8.10 -15.82
CA ASN A 116 5.46 8.41 -17.21
C ASN A 116 6.86 9.04 -17.28
N ILE A 117 7.69 8.51 -18.17
CA ILE A 117 8.94 9.14 -18.58
C ILE A 117 8.76 9.75 -19.96
N SER A 118 9.06 11.02 -20.10
CA SER A 118 9.00 11.74 -21.37
C SER A 118 10.37 12.25 -21.75
N TYR A 119 10.78 12.02 -22.99
CA TYR A 119 12.12 12.40 -23.50
C TYR A 119 12.06 12.66 -24.99
N THR A 120 13.08 13.35 -25.52
CA THR A 120 13.28 13.52 -26.96
C THR A 120 14.23 12.41 -27.44
N ASN A 121 13.77 11.58 -28.38
CA ASN A 121 14.59 10.51 -28.94
C ASN A 121 15.63 11.02 -29.95
N GLU A 122 16.48 10.14 -30.44
CA GLU A 122 17.55 10.47 -31.43
C GLU A 122 17.00 11.07 -32.75
N LYS A 123 15.72 10.83 -33.06
CA LYS A 123 15.04 11.40 -34.23
C LYS A 123 14.37 12.75 -33.94
N LEU A 124 14.66 13.36 -32.79
CA LEU A 124 14.08 14.62 -32.31
C LEU A 124 12.55 14.53 -32.10
N GLN A 125 12.03 13.34 -31.88
CA GLN A 125 10.61 13.14 -31.58
C GLN A 125 10.41 13.10 -30.07
N TYR A 126 9.36 13.75 -29.57
CA TYR A 126 8.94 13.67 -28.19
C TYR A 126 8.22 12.34 -27.96
N VAL A 127 8.72 11.55 -27.02
CA VAL A 127 8.20 10.23 -26.68
C VAL A 127 7.81 10.21 -25.21
N THR A 128 6.69 9.59 -24.90
CA THR A 128 6.25 9.33 -23.53
C THR A 128 6.01 7.83 -23.36
N GLU A 129 6.64 7.24 -22.35
CA GLU A 129 6.51 5.85 -21.98
C GLU A 129 5.98 5.74 -20.55
N SER A 130 5.08 4.77 -20.31
CA SER A 130 4.67 4.41 -18.97
C SER A 130 5.59 3.31 -18.44
N ARG A 131 6.02 3.45 -17.18
CA ARG A 131 6.92 2.52 -16.50
C ARG A 131 6.45 2.25 -15.08
N GLU A 132 6.88 1.14 -14.54
CA GLU A 132 6.68 0.77 -13.15
C GLU A 132 8.02 0.33 -12.55
N ASP A 133 8.30 0.81 -11.34
CA ASP A 133 9.39 0.34 -10.49
C ASP A 133 8.80 -0.42 -9.31
N VAL A 134 9.27 -1.64 -9.07
CA VAL A 134 8.79 -2.53 -7.98
C VAL A 134 9.93 -2.77 -6.99
N TYR A 135 9.62 -2.72 -5.71
CA TYR A 135 10.56 -2.87 -4.60
C TYR A 135 10.04 -3.91 -3.61
N ASP A 136 10.73 -5.04 -3.52
CA ASP A 136 10.45 -6.05 -2.50
C ASP A 136 11.04 -5.61 -1.16
N VAL A 137 10.29 -5.85 -0.08
CA VAL A 137 10.70 -5.60 1.29
C VAL A 137 10.72 -6.94 2.03
N PRO A 138 11.89 -7.59 2.13
CA PRO A 138 12.01 -8.88 2.79
C PRO A 138 11.76 -8.75 4.31
N TYR A 139 11.48 -9.88 4.96
CA TYR A 139 11.16 -9.96 6.38
C TYR A 139 12.11 -9.16 7.29
N ASN A 140 13.40 -9.23 7.05
CA ASN A 140 14.44 -8.58 7.86
C ASN A 140 14.50 -7.05 7.69
N GLU A 141 13.84 -6.50 6.69
CA GLU A 141 13.72 -5.06 6.46
C GLU A 141 12.40 -4.49 6.99
N LEU A 142 11.43 -5.36 7.26
CA LEU A 142 10.19 -4.94 7.89
C LEU A 142 10.45 -4.56 9.35
N LYS A 143 9.82 -3.46 9.78
CA LYS A 143 9.78 -3.07 11.17
C LYS A 143 8.75 -3.91 11.90
N GLN A 144 9.16 -4.51 13.02
CA GLN A 144 8.29 -5.24 13.93
C GLN A 144 8.24 -4.48 15.24
N ASP A 145 7.06 -4.38 15.83
CA ASP A 145 6.97 -3.92 17.21
C ASP A 145 7.47 -5.01 18.19
N GLY A 146 7.93 -4.58 19.36
CA GLY A 146 8.47 -5.50 20.37
C GLY A 146 7.46 -6.51 20.92
N SER A 147 6.17 -6.34 20.66
CA SER A 147 5.09 -7.24 21.08
C SER A 147 4.69 -8.27 20.01
N GLY A 148 5.19 -8.13 18.77
CA GLY A 148 4.90 -9.06 17.66
C GLY A 148 3.47 -8.99 17.14
N TYR A 149 2.77 -7.86 17.32
CA TYR A 149 1.40 -7.70 16.85
C TYR A 149 1.30 -7.37 15.37
N GLY A 150 2.37 -6.98 14.71
CA GLY A 150 2.33 -6.67 13.29
C GLY A 150 3.67 -6.27 12.70
N TYR A 151 3.62 -5.90 11.42
CA TYR A 151 4.77 -5.49 10.62
C TYR A 151 4.46 -4.23 9.84
N ALA A 152 5.49 -3.43 9.62
CA ALA A 152 5.39 -2.22 8.81
C ALA A 152 6.62 -2.05 7.91
N MET A 153 6.43 -1.37 6.80
CA MET A 153 7.49 -0.91 5.91
C MET A 153 7.53 0.62 5.85
N GLU A 154 8.72 1.15 5.67
CA GLU A 154 8.96 2.56 5.36
C GLU A 154 9.42 2.69 3.91
N PHE A 155 8.94 3.71 3.21
CA PHE A 155 9.31 3.98 1.83
C PHE A 155 9.15 5.46 1.50
N GLY A 156 9.92 5.95 0.51
CA GLY A 156 9.81 7.33 0.08
C GLY A 156 8.84 7.48 -1.08
N LEU A 157 7.89 8.42 -1.01
CA LEU A 157 7.10 8.77 -2.19
C LEU A 157 7.95 9.63 -3.15
N PRO A 158 8.15 9.19 -4.39
CA PRO A 158 9.02 9.88 -5.32
C PRO A 158 8.44 11.20 -5.82
N VAL A 159 9.31 12.18 -6.04
CA VAL A 159 8.95 13.50 -6.57
C VAL A 159 9.12 13.50 -8.08
N SER A 160 8.14 14.04 -8.81
CA SER A 160 8.26 14.26 -10.25
C SER A 160 9.42 15.20 -10.55
N SER A 161 10.22 14.88 -11.57
CA SER A 161 11.41 15.62 -11.93
C SER A 161 11.36 16.07 -13.40
N ILE A 162 11.97 17.21 -13.65
CA ILE A 162 12.20 17.72 -15.01
C ILE A 162 13.70 18.03 -15.13
N SER A 163 14.37 17.37 -16.07
CA SER A 163 15.75 17.68 -16.40
C SER A 163 15.81 18.85 -17.38
N SER A 164 16.65 19.84 -17.12
CA SER A 164 16.83 21.04 -17.95
C SER A 164 17.83 20.88 -19.10
N GLN A 165 18.32 19.66 -19.37
CA GLN A 165 19.28 19.41 -20.49
C GLN A 165 18.57 19.50 -21.84
N PRO A 166 19.28 19.78 -22.96
CA PRO A 166 18.70 19.96 -24.29
C PRO A 166 17.90 18.76 -24.84
N HIS A 167 18.10 17.58 -24.29
CA HIS A 167 17.29 16.39 -24.53
C HIS A 167 16.64 15.94 -23.21
N GLY A 168 16.11 16.90 -22.44
CA GLY A 168 15.66 16.73 -21.08
C GLY A 168 14.65 15.60 -20.91
N THR A 169 14.88 14.77 -19.91
CA THR A 169 13.96 13.73 -19.48
C THR A 169 13.06 14.29 -18.37
N SER A 170 11.77 14.11 -18.51
CA SER A 170 10.80 14.45 -17.46
C SER A 170 10.18 13.17 -16.94
N THR A 171 10.16 13.01 -15.63
CA THR A 171 9.49 11.89 -14.95
C THR A 171 8.29 12.41 -14.18
N HIS A 172 7.12 11.83 -14.44
CA HIS A 172 5.88 12.19 -13.78
C HIS A 172 5.27 10.96 -13.11
N TYR A 173 5.33 10.90 -11.79
CA TYR A 173 4.76 9.80 -11.01
C TYR A 173 3.25 9.93 -10.92
N LEU A 174 2.54 8.83 -11.20
CA LEU A 174 1.08 8.77 -11.33
C LEU A 174 0.43 8.15 -10.11
N SER A 175 0.96 7.02 -9.65
CA SER A 175 0.41 6.26 -8.53
C SER A 175 1.52 5.57 -7.73
N ALA A 176 1.16 5.15 -6.53
CA ALA A 176 1.96 4.26 -5.70
C ALA A 176 1.03 3.21 -5.10
N THR A 177 1.48 1.97 -5.06
CA THR A 177 0.75 0.88 -4.44
C THR A 177 1.71 0.02 -3.64
N GLY A 178 1.19 -0.76 -2.71
CA GLY A 178 2.00 -1.73 -1.99
C GLY A 178 1.19 -2.52 -0.99
N PHE A 179 1.84 -3.53 -0.41
CA PHE A 179 1.25 -4.39 0.60
C PHE A 179 2.24 -4.79 1.69
N VAL A 180 1.70 -5.13 2.83
CA VAL A 180 2.36 -5.91 3.88
C VAL A 180 1.53 -7.16 4.10
N PHE A 181 2.19 -8.30 4.14
CA PHE A 181 1.61 -9.62 4.31
C PHE A 181 2.24 -10.35 5.49
N PHE A 182 1.49 -11.17 6.18
CA PHE A 182 1.99 -12.19 7.08
C PHE A 182 1.02 -13.38 7.23
N GLU A 183 1.54 -14.50 7.72
CA GLU A 183 0.73 -15.64 8.13
C GLU A 183 0.41 -15.54 9.61
N GLY A 184 -0.82 -15.88 9.95
CA GLY A 184 -1.31 -15.92 11.30
C GLY A 184 -1.97 -17.25 11.67
N LYS A 185 -2.06 -17.49 12.95
CA LYS A 185 -2.86 -18.60 13.50
C LYS A 185 -3.68 -18.15 14.70
N VAL A 186 -4.82 -18.79 14.87
CA VAL A 186 -5.72 -18.55 15.98
C VAL A 186 -5.18 -19.19 17.25
N ASN A 187 -5.05 -18.41 18.33
CA ASN A 187 -4.45 -18.86 19.58
C ASN A 187 -5.33 -19.84 20.36
N ASN A 188 -6.67 -19.67 20.29
CA ASN A 188 -7.61 -20.47 21.07
C ASN A 188 -8.65 -21.14 20.16
N SER A 189 -9.01 -22.40 20.47
CA SER A 189 -10.03 -23.15 19.74
C SER A 189 -11.43 -22.53 19.82
N SER A 190 -11.71 -21.74 20.83
CA SER A 190 -12.98 -21.04 21.00
C SER A 190 -13.04 -19.68 20.27
N THR A 191 -11.95 -19.23 19.67
CA THR A 191 -11.95 -18.00 18.87
C THR A 191 -12.74 -18.21 17.59
N THR A 192 -13.77 -17.40 17.40
CA THR A 192 -14.67 -17.44 16.23
C THR A 192 -14.49 -16.24 15.31
N SER A 193 -13.64 -15.31 15.68
CA SER A 193 -13.37 -14.11 14.88
C SER A 193 -11.94 -13.63 15.06
N VAL A 194 -11.40 -12.98 14.03
CA VAL A 194 -10.08 -12.35 14.02
C VAL A 194 -10.19 -10.93 13.52
N ASN A 195 -9.46 -10.00 14.14
CA ASN A 195 -9.46 -8.60 13.75
C ASN A 195 -8.07 -8.17 13.26
N HIS A 196 -8.05 -7.45 12.15
CA HIS A 196 -6.83 -6.93 11.53
C HIS A 196 -6.97 -5.45 11.21
N PHE A 197 -5.82 -4.78 11.20
CA PHE A 197 -5.74 -3.33 11.01
C PHE A 197 -4.66 -3.01 10.00
N ALA A 198 -5.01 -2.31 8.92
CA ALA A 198 -4.06 -1.70 8.00
C ALA A 198 -3.98 -0.20 8.29
N THR A 199 -2.78 0.31 8.48
CA THR A 199 -2.55 1.72 8.79
C THR A 199 -1.53 2.32 7.84
N TYR A 200 -1.90 3.40 7.18
CA TYR A 200 -1.01 4.23 6.37
C TYR A 200 -0.72 5.53 7.09
N ALA A 201 0.54 5.88 7.20
CA ALA A 201 0.98 7.15 7.76
C ALA A 201 1.75 7.95 6.70
N HIS A 202 1.21 9.12 6.37
CA HIS A 202 1.79 10.06 5.42
C HIS A 202 2.42 11.25 6.13
N LYS A 203 3.69 11.51 5.86
CA LYS A 203 4.42 12.62 6.46
C LYS A 203 3.98 13.98 5.90
N ARG A 204 3.67 14.92 6.78
CA ARG A 204 3.15 16.26 6.41
C ARG A 204 4.23 17.31 6.18
N ILE A 205 5.39 17.18 6.81
CA ILE A 205 6.44 18.22 6.83
C ILE A 205 7.83 17.61 6.65
N ALA A 206 8.70 18.27 5.89
CA ALA A 206 10.06 17.82 5.55
C ALA A 206 11.09 18.15 6.62
N TYR A 207 10.88 17.82 7.90
CA TYR A 207 11.93 17.90 8.90
C TYR A 207 12.61 16.54 9.13
N PHE A 208 13.91 16.56 9.46
CA PHE A 208 14.73 15.37 9.64
C PHE A 208 14.24 14.52 10.82
N PHE A 209 14.29 13.19 10.69
CA PHE A 209 13.89 12.24 11.72
C PHE A 209 15.10 11.59 12.40
N ASN A 210 14.98 11.42 13.71
CA ASN A 210 15.80 10.53 14.52
C ASN A 210 15.03 9.24 14.85
N GLY A 211 14.57 8.53 13.80
CA GLY A 211 13.90 7.24 13.97
C GLY A 211 12.36 7.33 14.07
N ILE A 212 11.67 6.30 13.58
CA ILE A 212 10.24 6.06 13.80
C ILE A 212 10.14 4.89 14.76
N ASP A 213 9.65 5.13 15.97
CA ASP A 213 9.31 4.06 16.89
C ASP A 213 7.85 3.63 16.63
N PHE A 214 7.68 2.38 16.19
CA PHE A 214 6.37 1.76 16.08
C PHE A 214 6.00 1.19 17.44
N SER A 215 5.21 1.92 18.21
CA SER A 215 4.60 1.38 19.42
C SER A 215 3.14 1.03 19.15
N LEU A 216 2.73 -0.18 19.50
CA LEU A 216 1.33 -0.59 19.48
C LEU A 216 0.71 -0.25 20.84
N PRO A 217 -0.34 0.58 20.90
CA PRO A 217 -1.19 0.60 22.07
C PRO A 217 -1.94 -0.73 22.15
N PHE A 218 -2.10 -1.25 23.34
CA PHE A 218 -2.80 -2.49 23.66
C PHE A 218 -4.09 -2.66 22.83
N GLY A 219 -4.09 -3.62 21.90
CA GLY A 219 -5.27 -4.11 21.21
C GLY A 219 -5.81 -3.24 20.05
N MET A 220 -5.16 -2.19 19.62
CA MET A 220 -5.70 -1.28 18.61
C MET A 220 -4.67 -0.82 17.57
N GLY A 221 -4.19 -1.72 16.70
CA GLY A 221 -3.42 -1.34 15.50
C GLY A 221 -2.11 -0.59 15.75
N PHE A 222 -1.35 -0.30 14.69
CA PHE A 222 -0.16 0.53 14.79
C PHE A 222 -0.50 1.93 15.25
N SER A 223 0.10 2.39 16.35
CA SER A 223 0.37 3.80 16.53
C SER A 223 1.82 4.04 16.13
N ILE A 224 2.04 4.94 15.21
CA ILE A 224 3.32 5.60 15.08
C ILE A 224 3.39 6.51 16.29
N ASP A 225 4.37 6.30 17.19
CA ASP A 225 4.57 7.24 18.29
C ASP A 225 4.99 8.57 17.70
N MET A 226 4.02 9.46 17.68
CA MET A 226 4.11 10.76 17.06
C MET A 226 4.36 11.77 18.15
N GLY A 227 5.59 11.80 18.63
CA GLY A 227 6.04 12.96 19.42
C GLY A 227 5.85 14.29 18.71
N ASP A 228 5.43 14.27 17.43
CA ASP A 228 5.14 15.44 16.62
C ASP A 228 3.95 15.22 15.66
N TRP A 229 3.15 16.27 15.53
CA TRP A 229 1.95 16.46 14.70
C TRP A 229 2.20 16.38 13.17
N SER A 230 3.23 15.68 12.72
CA SER A 230 3.77 15.74 11.35
C SER A 230 3.21 14.70 10.38
N TYR A 231 2.29 13.83 10.81
CA TYR A 231 1.70 12.78 9.98
C TYR A 231 0.19 12.94 9.79
N ALA A 232 -0.30 12.54 8.62
CA ALA A 232 -1.69 12.21 8.41
C ALA A 232 -1.83 10.70 8.34
N GLN A 233 -2.86 10.15 8.96
CA GLN A 233 -3.11 8.71 8.96
C GLN A 233 -4.43 8.38 8.29
N LEU A 234 -4.46 7.24 7.59
CA LEU A 234 -5.66 6.52 7.19
C LEU A 234 -5.57 5.11 7.74
N ARG A 235 -6.68 4.60 8.23
CA ARG A 235 -6.78 3.27 8.81
C ARG A 235 -7.97 2.52 8.25
N GLU A 236 -7.77 1.24 7.96
CA GLU A 236 -8.80 0.25 7.70
C GLU A 236 -8.78 -0.78 8.83
N GLU A 237 -9.94 -1.18 9.30
CA GLU A 237 -10.11 -2.19 10.33
C GLU A 237 -11.20 -3.16 9.90
N HIS A 238 -10.93 -4.46 10.01
CA HIS A 238 -11.93 -5.45 9.67
C HIS A 238 -11.89 -6.68 10.58
N LEU A 239 -13.08 -7.07 11.04
CA LEU A 239 -13.34 -8.26 11.84
C LEU A 239 -13.92 -9.35 10.94
N TRP A 240 -13.22 -10.47 10.82
CA TRP A 240 -13.71 -11.66 10.12
C TRP A 240 -14.26 -12.68 11.12
N THR A 241 -15.35 -13.32 10.72
CA THR A 241 -15.83 -14.56 11.38
C THR A 241 -15.13 -15.74 10.72
N LEU A 242 -14.55 -16.62 11.55
CA LEU A 242 -13.80 -17.81 11.12
C LEU A 242 -14.74 -19.00 10.90
#